data_ee25061990bc76c05b538789b01a13c6
#
_entry.id   ee25061990bc76c05b538789b01a13c6
#
_cell.length_a   1.000
_cell.length_b   1.000
_cell.length_c   1.000
_cell.angle_alpha   90.00
_cell.angle_beta   90.00
_cell.angle_gamma   90.00
#
_symmetry.space_group_name_H-M   'P 1'
#
loop_
_entity.id
_entity.type
_entity.pdbx_description
1 polymer ?
#
loop_
_entity_poly.entity_id
_entity_poly.type
_entity_poly.pdbx_seq_one_letter_code
_entity_poly.pdbx_strand_id
1 'polypeptide(L)'
;MSYPLHTRAIMGYVEAHIREGKLNYAELERKMGFSYAHIRDFFKRHTGMSLGSYVRTRQLVASAFELLHTDKSVMDLALAYGFSNHESYTRAFTKAMGRTPSAFRKERPLMGTSELAEGLYGIGLLSRKERRSDVEMRQKEKYQNSDSTILYGVPKVEWGTYGGSTPYPICLKACADYLGEDLDYAEILVACGGAFRFTWNEKEWDMSNVDIYHTFTEGGEETVYSYAAKALGREFSMLGRTETTTKEEFIAFIKKHIDEGHPCIAQGIIGPPEACIITGYRDNGNTLLGWNFFQNDPAFGGNVTFDECGYFVCDNWWENTDTQAVMCLGPVEGEPFGTKEILKTAVSVMTGRQDGPYRKGVAGFDAWAKMLSEDSVFSGENESLLFEKMLCQDDATTCLIDGRGCASVYFKSLAEQGAGHADAETLEKYKTLAELFAKEKSLAEQTWSLLGGWDAMEQRPAKLAEKEVREQACGYIKQIEALEEKCLGVLKELCK
;
A
#
# COMPACT_ATOMS: atom_id res chain seq x y z
N MET A 1 11.80 1.43 6.22
CA MET A 1 13.02 1.56 7.07
C MET A 1 13.74 0.23 7.11
N SER A 2 14.95 0.16 6.58
CA SER A 2 15.80 -1.03 6.78
C SER A 2 16.47 -0.92 8.14
N TYR A 3 16.00 -1.70 9.11
CA TYR A 3 16.65 -1.79 10.40
C TYR A 3 17.95 -2.61 10.32
N PRO A 4 18.94 -2.34 11.20
CA PRO A 4 20.10 -3.21 11.31
C PRO A 4 19.67 -4.67 11.45
N LEU A 5 20.47 -5.59 10.94
CA LEU A 5 20.18 -7.03 10.90
C LEU A 5 19.65 -7.56 12.25
N HIS A 6 20.28 -7.14 13.37
CA HIS A 6 19.83 -7.54 14.70
C HIS A 6 18.45 -6.98 15.08
N THR A 7 18.08 -5.79 14.63
CA THR A 7 16.72 -5.24 14.86
C THR A 7 15.69 -6.06 14.13
N ARG A 8 15.95 -6.43 12.87
CA ARG A 8 15.08 -7.32 12.08
C ARG A 8 14.94 -8.70 12.74
N ALA A 9 16.04 -9.28 13.20
CA ALA A 9 16.02 -10.57 13.89
C ALA A 9 15.20 -10.52 15.20
N ILE A 10 15.27 -9.40 15.94
CA ILE A 10 14.44 -9.18 17.15
C ILE A 10 12.96 -9.08 16.74
N MET A 11 12.64 -8.31 15.70
CA MET A 11 11.28 -8.19 15.19
C MET A 11 10.73 -9.54 14.71
N GLY A 12 11.52 -10.30 13.93
CA GLY A 12 11.14 -11.64 13.48
C GLY A 12 10.88 -12.60 14.63
N TYR A 13 11.69 -12.56 15.67
CA TYR A 13 11.44 -13.35 16.88
C TYR A 13 10.12 -12.96 17.56
N VAL A 14 9.81 -11.67 17.66
CA VAL A 14 8.54 -11.19 18.23
C VAL A 14 7.37 -11.71 17.41
N GLU A 15 7.41 -11.57 16.09
CA GLU A 15 6.32 -12.02 15.20
C GLU A 15 6.07 -13.52 15.31
N ALA A 16 7.11 -14.33 15.30
CA ALA A 16 7.00 -15.79 15.42
C ALA A 16 6.35 -16.25 16.75
N HIS A 17 6.44 -15.44 17.81
CA HIS A 17 5.96 -15.81 19.16
C HIS A 17 4.82 -14.92 19.67
N ILE A 18 4.26 -14.04 18.82
CA ILE A 18 3.29 -13.03 19.25
C ILE A 18 2.00 -13.63 19.82
N ARG A 19 1.63 -14.82 19.36
CA ARG A 19 0.44 -15.56 19.77
C ARG A 19 0.64 -16.43 21.02
N GLU A 20 1.86 -16.53 21.53
CA GLU A 20 2.17 -17.30 22.75
C GLU A 20 1.86 -16.51 24.05
N GLY A 21 1.35 -15.30 23.91
CA GLY A 21 0.95 -14.44 25.02
C GLY A 21 2.11 -13.79 25.76
N LYS A 22 3.21 -14.50 26.00
CA LYS A 22 4.43 -13.99 26.64
C LYS A 22 5.66 -14.42 25.87
N LEU A 23 6.49 -13.47 25.49
CA LEU A 23 7.78 -13.75 24.88
C LEU A 23 8.76 -14.38 25.87
N ASN A 24 9.50 -15.38 25.42
CA ASN A 24 10.59 -15.96 26.17
C ASN A 24 11.86 -15.11 25.97
N TYR A 25 12.09 -14.13 26.85
CA TYR A 25 13.23 -13.23 26.75
C TYR A 25 14.59 -13.94 26.93
N ALA A 26 14.65 -15.05 27.71
CA ALA A 26 15.86 -15.83 27.84
C ALA A 26 16.23 -16.57 26.52
N GLU A 27 15.23 -16.98 25.76
CA GLU A 27 15.44 -17.52 24.43
C GLU A 27 15.88 -16.44 23.44
N LEU A 28 15.29 -15.26 23.49
CA LEU A 28 15.70 -14.12 22.69
C LEU A 28 17.16 -13.75 22.97
N GLU A 29 17.60 -13.70 24.24
CA GLU A 29 19.00 -13.47 24.62
C GLU A 29 19.93 -14.50 23.98
N ARG A 30 19.56 -15.77 24.05
CA ARG A 30 20.34 -16.88 23.48
C ARG A 30 20.44 -16.79 21.96
N LYS A 31 19.34 -16.48 21.27
CA LYS A 31 19.31 -16.31 19.81
C LYS A 31 20.12 -15.09 19.33
N MET A 32 20.05 -14.00 20.08
CA MET A 32 20.73 -12.77 19.71
C MET A 32 22.19 -12.69 20.17
N GLY A 33 22.60 -13.52 21.14
CA GLY A 33 23.92 -13.47 21.73
C GLY A 33 24.18 -12.23 22.62
N PHE A 34 23.11 -11.54 23.05
CA PHE A 34 23.17 -10.32 23.86
C PHE A 34 22.24 -10.42 25.06
N SER A 35 22.55 -9.72 26.15
CA SER A 35 21.64 -9.61 27.29
C SER A 35 20.36 -8.85 26.90
N TYR A 36 19.25 -9.16 27.56
CA TYR A 36 17.95 -8.49 27.33
C TYR A 36 18.05 -6.97 27.51
N ALA A 37 18.84 -6.50 28.46
CA ALA A 37 19.09 -5.07 28.63
C ALA A 37 19.72 -4.45 27.38
N HIS A 38 20.73 -5.10 26.81
CA HIS A 38 21.36 -4.66 25.57
C HIS A 38 20.41 -4.71 24.38
N ILE A 39 19.65 -5.80 24.23
CA ILE A 39 18.63 -5.97 23.17
C ILE A 39 17.59 -4.84 23.25
N ARG A 40 17.08 -4.56 24.44
CA ARG A 40 16.09 -3.50 24.67
C ARG A 40 16.61 -2.11 24.32
N ASP A 41 17.84 -1.79 24.75
CA ASP A 41 18.45 -0.49 24.51
C ASP A 41 18.86 -0.33 23.04
N PHE A 42 19.39 -1.39 22.44
CA PHE A 42 19.67 -1.46 21.01
C PHE A 42 18.40 -1.26 20.17
N PHE A 43 17.34 -2.01 20.47
CA PHE A 43 16.06 -1.91 19.78
C PHE A 43 15.49 -0.49 19.86
N LYS A 44 15.44 0.09 21.07
CA LYS A 44 14.95 1.46 21.28
C LYS A 44 15.77 2.50 20.50
N ARG A 45 17.08 2.34 20.45
CA ARG A 45 17.98 3.27 19.74
C ARG A 45 17.72 3.28 18.24
N HIS A 46 17.43 2.11 17.64
CA HIS A 46 17.25 1.98 16.21
C HIS A 46 15.80 2.16 15.73
N THR A 47 14.82 1.94 16.61
CA THR A 47 13.39 2.04 16.27
C THR A 47 12.71 3.27 16.89
N GLY A 48 13.35 3.94 17.83
CA GLY A 48 12.75 5.01 18.63
C GLY A 48 11.74 4.50 19.68
N MET A 49 11.35 3.22 19.63
CA MET A 49 10.31 2.61 20.48
C MET A 49 10.90 1.60 21.45
N SER A 50 10.32 1.47 22.66
CA SER A 50 10.73 0.38 23.55
C SER A 50 10.27 -0.97 23.02
N LEU A 51 11.09 -2.03 23.19
CA LEU A 51 10.74 -3.39 22.78
C LEU A 51 9.39 -3.84 23.39
N GLY A 52 9.13 -3.50 24.66
CA GLY A 52 7.84 -3.83 25.30
C GLY A 52 6.64 -3.11 24.67
N SER A 53 6.81 -1.85 24.23
CA SER A 53 5.75 -1.13 23.48
C SER A 53 5.53 -1.75 22.11
N TYR A 54 6.60 -2.11 21.43
CA TYR A 54 6.53 -2.82 20.15
C TYR A 54 5.72 -4.11 20.26
N VAL A 55 6.12 -5.00 21.18
CA VAL A 55 5.42 -6.28 21.43
C VAL A 55 3.94 -6.05 21.72
N ARG A 56 3.62 -5.09 22.59
CA ARG A 56 2.23 -4.80 22.97
C ARG A 56 1.40 -4.31 21.78
N THR A 57 1.98 -3.46 20.95
CA THR A 57 1.32 -2.97 19.72
C THR A 57 1.05 -4.10 18.76
N ARG A 58 2.03 -4.98 18.54
CA ARG A 58 1.89 -6.14 17.66
C ARG A 58 0.79 -7.09 18.14
N GLN A 59 0.76 -7.38 19.44
CA GLN A 59 -0.30 -8.18 20.06
C GLN A 59 -1.70 -7.59 19.81
N LEU A 60 -1.85 -6.27 19.95
CA LEU A 60 -3.13 -5.60 19.69
C LEU A 60 -3.53 -5.65 18.22
N VAL A 61 -2.61 -5.43 17.29
CA VAL A 61 -2.89 -5.50 15.85
C VAL A 61 -3.27 -6.92 15.43
N ALA A 62 -2.51 -7.93 15.84
CA ALA A 62 -2.80 -9.32 15.54
C ALA A 62 -4.16 -9.77 16.16
N SER A 63 -4.46 -9.32 17.37
CA SER A 63 -5.77 -9.58 17.99
C SER A 63 -6.93 -8.88 17.29
N ALA A 64 -6.70 -7.68 16.74
CA ALA A 64 -7.70 -6.96 15.94
C ALA A 64 -8.02 -7.71 14.64
N PHE A 65 -7.01 -8.27 13.99
CA PHE A 65 -7.20 -9.14 12.84
C PHE A 65 -8.04 -10.38 13.18
N GLU A 66 -7.70 -11.10 14.27
CA GLU A 66 -8.49 -12.24 14.69
C GLU A 66 -9.93 -11.88 15.13
N LEU A 67 -10.14 -10.68 15.67
CA LEU A 67 -11.48 -10.16 15.95
C LEU A 67 -12.36 -10.04 14.71
N LEU A 68 -11.79 -9.68 13.57
CA LEU A 68 -12.52 -9.53 12.31
C LEU A 68 -12.76 -10.85 11.58
N HIS A 69 -11.87 -11.84 11.77
CA HIS A 69 -11.84 -13.05 10.96
C HIS A 69 -12.17 -14.34 11.70
N THR A 70 -12.41 -14.27 13.03
CA THR A 70 -12.78 -15.44 13.84
C THR A 70 -13.94 -15.11 14.79
N ASP A 71 -14.64 -16.17 15.26
CA ASP A 71 -15.68 -16.07 16.27
C ASP A 71 -15.16 -16.18 17.72
N LYS A 72 -13.83 -16.16 17.92
CA LYS A 72 -13.21 -16.19 19.24
C LYS A 72 -13.77 -15.09 20.13
N SER A 73 -14.06 -15.41 21.38
CA SER A 73 -14.54 -14.38 22.32
C SER A 73 -13.48 -13.32 22.59
N VAL A 74 -13.91 -12.13 22.97
CA VAL A 74 -12.97 -11.04 23.35
C VAL A 74 -12.08 -11.47 24.52
N MET A 75 -12.60 -12.33 25.42
CA MET A 75 -11.86 -12.88 26.54
C MET A 75 -10.79 -13.87 26.09
N ASP A 76 -11.13 -14.76 25.15
CA ASP A 76 -10.17 -15.73 24.61
C ASP A 76 -9.02 -15.03 23.90
N LEU A 77 -9.33 -14.00 23.12
CA LEU A 77 -8.30 -13.18 22.48
C LEU A 77 -7.44 -12.43 23.51
N ALA A 78 -8.05 -11.86 24.55
CA ALA A 78 -7.28 -11.22 25.61
C ALA A 78 -6.24 -12.17 26.24
N LEU A 79 -6.66 -13.39 26.54
CA LEU A 79 -5.78 -14.40 27.12
C LEU A 79 -4.71 -14.89 26.14
N ALA A 80 -5.09 -15.16 24.88
CA ALA A 80 -4.18 -15.61 23.84
C ALA A 80 -3.05 -14.60 23.58
N TYR A 81 -3.35 -13.31 23.68
CA TYR A 81 -2.38 -12.23 23.49
C TYR A 81 -1.75 -11.70 24.80
N GLY A 82 -1.79 -12.51 25.88
CA GLY A 82 -1.05 -12.27 27.12
C GLY A 82 -1.58 -11.14 28.00
N PHE A 83 -2.86 -10.80 27.87
CA PHE A 83 -3.52 -9.91 28.82
C PHE A 83 -4.07 -10.69 30.00
N SER A 84 -3.96 -10.13 31.20
CA SER A 84 -4.39 -10.79 32.42
C SER A 84 -5.91 -10.88 32.59
N ASN A 85 -6.66 -10.00 31.91
CA ASN A 85 -8.12 -9.95 31.95
C ASN A 85 -8.69 -9.13 30.81
N HIS A 86 -10.01 -9.27 30.60
CA HIS A 86 -10.79 -8.55 29.59
C HIS A 86 -10.69 -7.02 29.69
N GLU A 87 -10.67 -6.47 30.91
CA GLU A 87 -10.62 -5.01 31.10
C GLU A 87 -9.29 -4.41 30.64
N SER A 88 -8.19 -5.04 31.00
CA SER A 88 -6.85 -4.59 30.60
C SER A 88 -6.66 -4.63 29.07
N TYR A 89 -7.17 -5.69 28.45
CA TYR A 89 -7.20 -5.81 26.98
C TYR A 89 -8.09 -4.74 26.37
N THR A 90 -9.36 -4.63 26.80
CA THR A 90 -10.32 -3.65 26.26
C THR A 90 -9.76 -2.22 26.35
N ARG A 91 -9.16 -1.85 27.48
CA ARG A 91 -8.56 -0.52 27.67
C ARG A 91 -7.39 -0.29 26.73
N ALA A 92 -6.47 -1.24 26.60
CA ALA A 92 -5.33 -1.16 25.70
C ALA A 92 -5.77 -1.12 24.23
N PHE A 93 -6.70 -1.98 23.86
CA PHE A 93 -7.28 -2.06 22.52
C PHE A 93 -8.00 -0.76 22.13
N THR A 94 -8.85 -0.24 23.02
CA THR A 94 -9.58 1.02 22.77
C THR A 94 -8.63 2.20 22.64
N LYS A 95 -7.56 2.22 23.44
CA LYS A 95 -6.52 3.25 23.32
C LYS A 95 -5.79 3.17 21.96
N ALA A 96 -5.51 1.97 21.46
CA ALA A 96 -4.79 1.76 20.20
C ALA A 96 -5.69 1.94 18.99
N MET A 97 -6.89 1.36 18.99
CA MET A 97 -7.80 1.27 17.84
C MET A 97 -8.90 2.35 17.83
N GLY A 98 -9.00 3.17 18.86
CA GLY A 98 -10.00 4.24 18.98
C GLY A 98 -11.43 3.75 19.33
N ARG A 99 -11.66 2.44 19.42
CA ARG A 99 -12.99 1.82 19.72
C ARG A 99 -12.81 0.51 20.49
N THR A 100 -13.86 0.09 21.22
CA THR A 100 -13.82 -1.15 21.99
C THR A 100 -13.71 -2.38 21.08
N PRO A 101 -13.16 -3.53 21.54
CA PRO A 101 -13.10 -4.76 20.75
C PRO A 101 -14.46 -5.20 20.19
N SER A 102 -15.52 -5.11 20.99
CA SER A 102 -16.88 -5.48 20.55
C SER A 102 -17.42 -4.52 19.48
N ALA A 103 -17.19 -3.22 19.61
CA ALA A 103 -17.55 -2.24 18.59
C ALA A 103 -16.72 -2.47 17.31
N PHE A 104 -15.43 -2.74 17.45
CA PHE A 104 -14.51 -3.04 16.34
C PHE A 104 -15.01 -4.26 15.54
N ARG A 105 -15.38 -5.36 16.19
CA ARG A 105 -15.97 -6.53 15.55
C ARG A 105 -17.27 -6.23 14.83
N LYS A 106 -18.18 -5.46 15.48
CA LYS A 106 -19.49 -5.12 14.92
C LYS A 106 -19.38 -4.20 13.72
N GLU A 107 -18.55 -3.19 13.79
CA GLU A 107 -18.40 -2.16 12.78
C GLU A 107 -17.51 -2.60 11.61
N ARG A 108 -16.69 -3.67 11.81
CA ARG A 108 -15.76 -4.23 10.83
C ARG A 108 -14.97 -3.14 10.09
N PRO A 109 -14.23 -2.27 10.82
CA PRO A 109 -13.46 -1.22 10.16
C PRO A 109 -12.44 -1.84 9.20
N LEU A 110 -12.19 -1.17 8.10
CA LEU A 110 -11.15 -1.56 7.17
C LEU A 110 -9.78 -1.40 7.84
N MET A 111 -9.03 -2.47 7.90
CA MET A 111 -7.61 -2.45 8.25
C MET A 111 -6.83 -2.54 6.94
N GLY A 112 -6.05 -1.52 6.61
CA GLY A 112 -5.16 -1.55 5.45
C GLY A 112 -4.00 -2.53 5.65
N THR A 113 -3.37 -2.99 4.56
CA THR A 113 -2.10 -3.73 4.64
C THR A 113 -1.04 -2.93 5.35
N SER A 114 -1.09 -1.60 5.28
CA SER A 114 -0.20 -0.74 6.04
C SER A 114 -0.43 -0.86 7.54
N GLU A 115 -1.67 -0.97 8.02
CA GLU A 115 -1.95 -1.22 9.45
C GLU A 115 -1.53 -2.63 9.86
N LEU A 116 -1.65 -3.59 8.95
CA LEU A 116 -1.15 -4.94 9.09
C LEU A 116 0.38 -5.00 8.96
N ALA A 117 0.99 -4.29 8.02
CA ALA A 117 2.44 -4.21 7.77
C ALA A 117 3.16 -3.20 8.67
N GLU A 118 2.55 -2.08 9.04
CA GLU A 118 3.04 -1.22 10.15
C GLU A 118 3.01 -1.99 11.45
N GLY A 119 2.16 -2.98 11.49
CA GLY A 119 2.22 -4.01 12.47
C GLY A 119 3.52 -4.81 12.38
N LEU A 120 4.08 -5.17 11.25
CA LEU A 120 5.41 -5.82 11.14
C LEU A 120 6.53 -4.93 11.69
N TYR A 121 6.37 -3.62 11.65
CA TYR A 121 7.35 -2.66 12.13
C TYR A 121 6.91 -1.91 13.40
N GLY A 122 5.67 -2.05 13.84
CA GLY A 122 5.15 -1.61 15.16
C GLY A 122 5.18 -0.12 15.47
N ILE A 123 5.66 0.70 14.54
CA ILE A 123 6.08 2.08 14.80
C ILE A 123 4.97 3.08 14.44
N GLY A 124 4.09 2.71 13.50
CA GLY A 124 3.08 3.64 12.96
C GLY A 124 1.91 3.95 13.89
N LEU A 125 1.33 2.94 14.55
CA LEU A 125 0.07 3.12 15.32
C LEU A 125 0.21 3.96 16.58
N LEU A 126 1.35 3.88 17.27
CA LEU A 126 1.58 4.71 18.48
C LEU A 126 2.05 6.12 18.12
N SER A 127 2.70 6.30 16.99
CA SER A 127 3.23 7.60 16.57
C SER A 127 2.17 8.53 15.95
N ARG A 128 1.00 8.04 15.50
CA ARG A 128 -0.07 8.89 14.96
C ARG A 128 -0.58 9.93 15.97
N LYS A 129 -0.53 9.65 17.29
CA LYS A 129 -0.88 10.64 18.32
C LYS A 129 0.29 11.56 18.71
N GLU A 130 1.53 11.09 18.61
CA GLU A 130 2.71 11.87 18.99
C GLU A 130 3.29 12.66 17.81
N ARG A 131 3.17 12.15 16.55
CA ARG A 131 3.66 12.86 15.35
C ARG A 131 2.78 14.00 14.87
N ARG A 132 1.59 14.20 15.40
CA ARG A 132 0.79 15.40 15.11
C ARG A 132 1.34 16.69 15.75
N SER A 133 2.36 16.62 16.60
CA SER A 133 2.88 17.76 17.33
C SER A 133 4.24 18.31 16.89
N ASP A 134 5.07 17.58 16.11
CA ASP A 134 6.49 17.97 16.00
C ASP A 134 7.07 18.07 14.57
N VAL A 135 6.29 17.90 13.52
CA VAL A 135 6.67 18.42 12.21
C VAL A 135 5.62 19.46 11.85
N GLU A 136 5.87 20.71 12.18
CA GLU A 136 5.21 21.84 11.51
C GLU A 136 5.41 21.63 10.02
N MET A 137 4.36 21.14 9.32
CA MET A 137 4.41 21.13 7.88
C MET A 137 4.64 22.58 7.47
N ARG A 138 5.79 22.81 6.85
CA ARG A 138 6.11 24.13 6.31
C ARG A 138 4.92 24.57 5.46
N GLN A 139 4.45 25.78 5.64
CA GLN A 139 3.36 26.30 4.83
C GLN A 139 3.73 26.21 3.36
N LYS A 140 2.74 26.02 2.50
CA LYS A 140 2.95 25.99 1.05
C LYS A 140 3.71 27.23 0.61
N GLU A 141 4.93 27.03 0.14
CA GLU A 141 5.85 28.09 -0.27
C GLU A 141 6.66 27.64 -1.47
N LYS A 142 6.86 28.49 -2.44
CA LYS A 142 7.76 28.27 -3.55
C LYS A 142 9.03 29.09 -3.33
N TYR A 143 10.16 28.40 -3.11
CA TYR A 143 11.48 29.02 -3.15
C TYR A 143 12.03 28.95 -4.56
N GLN A 144 12.57 30.06 -5.08
CA GLN A 144 13.18 30.08 -6.42
C GLN A 144 14.34 31.08 -6.45
N ASN A 145 15.46 30.65 -7.06
CA ASN A 145 16.57 31.49 -7.43
C ASN A 145 17.06 31.17 -8.86
N SER A 146 18.28 31.55 -9.24
CA SER A 146 18.79 31.38 -10.61
C SER A 146 19.03 29.93 -11.02
N ASP A 147 19.27 29.03 -10.07
CA ASP A 147 19.67 27.64 -10.32
C ASP A 147 18.83 26.58 -9.57
N SER A 148 17.89 27.01 -8.74
CA SER A 148 17.13 26.16 -7.85
C SER A 148 15.66 26.59 -7.74
N THR A 149 14.75 25.64 -7.75
CA THR A 149 13.34 25.85 -7.37
C THR A 149 12.89 24.71 -6.46
N ILE A 150 12.26 25.04 -5.33
CA ILE A 150 11.78 24.06 -4.35
C ILE A 150 10.34 24.42 -3.96
N LEU A 151 9.45 23.44 -4.02
CA LEU A 151 8.06 23.52 -3.59
C LEU A 151 7.97 22.96 -2.17
N TYR A 152 7.89 23.84 -1.19
CA TYR A 152 7.68 23.43 0.21
C TYR A 152 6.21 23.21 0.51
N GLY A 153 5.93 22.35 1.49
CA GLY A 153 4.56 22.04 1.90
C GLY A 153 3.90 20.90 1.10
N VAL A 154 4.65 20.20 0.23
CA VAL A 154 4.17 18.95 -0.36
C VAL A 154 4.10 17.90 0.73
N PRO A 155 2.94 17.24 0.95
CA PRO A 155 2.77 16.27 2.02
C PRO A 155 3.79 15.13 1.94
N LYS A 156 4.29 14.72 3.12
CA LYS A 156 5.22 13.60 3.23
C LYS A 156 4.56 12.30 2.79
N VAL A 157 5.30 11.50 2.03
CA VAL A 157 4.90 10.13 1.70
C VAL A 157 5.83 9.12 2.38
N GLU A 158 5.24 8.09 2.93
CA GLU A 158 5.88 6.91 3.51
C GLU A 158 4.87 5.76 3.49
N TRP A 159 5.33 4.52 3.69
CA TRP A 159 4.43 3.37 3.78
C TRP A 159 3.32 3.62 4.81
N GLY A 160 2.07 3.44 4.41
CA GLY A 160 0.91 3.67 5.25
C GLY A 160 0.38 5.10 5.29
N THR A 161 0.99 6.04 4.57
CA THR A 161 0.42 7.38 4.41
C THR A 161 -0.98 7.28 3.80
N TYR A 162 -1.93 8.05 4.32
CA TYR A 162 -3.35 8.01 3.95
C TYR A 162 -4.06 6.67 4.21
N GLY A 163 -3.41 5.70 4.86
CA GLY A 163 -3.92 4.33 5.03
C GLY A 163 -3.68 3.44 3.81
N GLY A 164 -3.04 3.94 2.77
CA GLY A 164 -2.74 3.21 1.54
C GLY A 164 -1.47 2.36 1.62
N SER A 165 -1.38 1.39 0.74
CA SER A 165 -0.24 0.47 0.64
C SER A 165 0.51 0.58 -0.69
N THR A 166 -0.07 1.24 -1.67
CA THR A 166 0.48 1.33 -3.03
C THR A 166 1.16 2.69 -3.24
N PRO A 167 2.48 2.74 -3.56
CA PRO A 167 3.25 3.98 -3.64
C PRO A 167 2.68 5.03 -4.60
N TYR A 168 2.29 4.64 -5.82
CA TYR A 168 1.81 5.61 -6.81
C TYR A 168 0.54 6.36 -6.36
N PRO A 169 -0.55 5.71 -5.92
CA PRO A 169 -1.72 6.43 -5.43
C PRO A 169 -1.44 7.32 -4.21
N ILE A 170 -0.50 6.92 -3.35
CA ILE A 170 -0.05 7.74 -2.22
C ILE A 170 0.62 9.03 -2.73
N CYS A 171 1.54 8.90 -3.69
CA CYS A 171 2.19 10.05 -4.32
C CYS A 171 1.20 10.94 -5.06
N LEU A 172 0.25 10.33 -5.79
CA LEU A 172 -0.81 11.03 -6.51
C LEU A 172 -1.67 11.86 -5.55
N LYS A 173 -2.10 11.26 -4.42
CA LYS A 173 -2.86 11.95 -3.38
C LYS A 173 -2.08 13.13 -2.78
N ALA A 174 -0.80 12.94 -2.47
CA ALA A 174 0.03 14.01 -1.92
C ALA A 174 0.22 15.16 -2.91
N CYS A 175 0.40 14.86 -4.20
CA CYS A 175 0.44 15.89 -5.24
C CYS A 175 -0.90 16.60 -5.41
N ALA A 176 -2.01 15.86 -5.40
CA ALA A 176 -3.35 16.40 -5.48
C ALA A 176 -3.65 17.33 -4.29
N ASP A 177 -3.33 16.93 -3.06
CA ASP A 177 -3.44 17.79 -1.86
C ASP A 177 -2.65 19.10 -2.01
N TYR A 178 -1.40 18.99 -2.50
CA TYR A 178 -0.59 20.17 -2.74
C TYR A 178 -1.20 21.08 -3.80
N LEU A 179 -1.84 20.53 -4.80
CA LEU A 179 -2.51 21.30 -5.86
C LEU A 179 -3.88 21.83 -5.43
N GLY A 180 -4.38 21.45 -4.26
CA GLY A 180 -5.61 21.97 -3.66
C GLY A 180 -6.86 21.15 -3.96
N GLU A 181 -6.69 19.89 -4.40
CA GLU A 181 -7.80 18.95 -4.56
C GLU A 181 -8.26 18.44 -3.19
N ASP A 182 -9.57 18.49 -2.94
CA ASP A 182 -10.19 18.02 -1.70
C ASP A 182 -10.81 16.62 -1.93
N LEU A 183 -9.95 15.63 -2.15
CA LEU A 183 -10.34 14.24 -2.35
C LEU A 183 -9.62 13.35 -1.32
N ASP A 184 -10.32 12.38 -0.78
CA ASP A 184 -9.65 11.39 0.06
C ASP A 184 -8.89 10.31 -0.78
N TYR A 185 -8.10 9.48 -0.10
CA TYR A 185 -7.31 8.45 -0.78
C TYR A 185 -8.18 7.42 -1.52
N ALA A 186 -9.33 7.07 -0.93
CA ALA A 186 -10.24 6.11 -1.54
C ALA A 186 -10.87 6.68 -2.81
N GLU A 187 -11.25 7.95 -2.81
CA GLU A 187 -11.78 8.65 -3.99
C GLU A 187 -10.76 8.70 -5.12
N ILE A 188 -9.50 9.00 -4.81
CA ILE A 188 -8.41 9.00 -5.81
C ILE A 188 -8.20 7.61 -6.40
N LEU A 189 -8.11 6.56 -5.56
CA LEU A 189 -7.86 5.20 -6.04
C LEU A 189 -9.02 4.65 -6.86
N VAL A 190 -10.24 5.03 -6.52
CA VAL A 190 -11.46 4.68 -7.27
C VAL A 190 -11.54 5.47 -8.58
N ALA A 191 -11.29 6.78 -8.55
CA ALA A 191 -11.35 7.63 -9.74
C ALA A 191 -10.34 7.21 -10.81
N CYS A 192 -9.11 6.85 -10.42
CA CYS A 192 -8.10 6.37 -11.36
C CYS A 192 -8.28 4.90 -11.81
N GLY A 193 -9.32 4.22 -11.35
CA GLY A 193 -9.59 2.81 -11.68
C GLY A 193 -8.73 1.79 -10.93
N GLY A 194 -7.74 2.24 -10.16
CA GLY A 194 -6.83 1.38 -9.41
C GLY A 194 -7.52 0.50 -8.39
N ALA A 195 -8.64 0.98 -7.80
CA ALA A 195 -9.44 0.22 -6.84
C ALA A 195 -10.07 -1.06 -7.42
N PHE A 196 -10.25 -1.12 -8.74
CA PHE A 196 -10.92 -2.22 -9.45
C PHE A 196 -9.96 -3.12 -10.22
N ARG A 197 -8.70 -2.75 -10.29
CA ARG A 197 -7.70 -3.43 -11.11
C ARG A 197 -7.28 -4.75 -10.47
N PHE A 198 -7.13 -5.76 -11.32
CA PHE A 198 -6.41 -7.00 -11.03
C PHE A 198 -5.76 -7.50 -12.33
N THR A 199 -4.48 -7.92 -12.25
CA THR A 199 -3.70 -8.39 -13.40
C THR A 199 -2.86 -9.58 -12.96
N TRP A 200 -2.84 -10.65 -13.75
CA TRP A 200 -2.02 -11.83 -13.49
C TRP A 200 -1.35 -12.32 -14.76
N ASN A 201 -0.03 -12.51 -14.70
CA ASN A 201 0.73 -13.14 -15.77
C ASN A 201 0.56 -14.67 -15.68
N GLU A 202 -0.08 -15.28 -16.69
CA GLU A 202 -0.38 -16.73 -16.69
C GLU A 202 0.81 -17.62 -17.07
N LYS A 203 1.97 -17.03 -17.44
CA LYS A 203 3.16 -17.76 -17.88
C LYS A 203 4.33 -17.62 -16.93
N GLU A 204 4.47 -16.47 -16.31
CA GLU A 204 5.62 -16.12 -15.49
C GLU A 204 5.17 -15.53 -14.16
N TRP A 205 5.98 -15.73 -13.12
CA TRP A 205 5.76 -15.10 -11.83
C TRP A 205 6.36 -13.69 -11.87
N ASP A 206 5.51 -12.70 -11.93
CA ASP A 206 5.88 -11.29 -11.92
C ASP A 206 4.95 -10.48 -10.99
N MET A 207 5.36 -9.26 -10.66
CA MET A 207 4.57 -8.33 -9.83
C MET A 207 3.66 -7.45 -10.68
N SER A 208 2.82 -8.07 -11.53
CA SER A 208 1.97 -7.39 -12.52
C SER A 208 0.86 -6.52 -11.93
N ASN A 209 0.53 -6.68 -10.65
CA ASN A 209 -0.50 -5.87 -9.99
C ASN A 209 0.04 -4.51 -9.53
N VAL A 210 1.31 -4.40 -9.14
CA VAL A 210 1.97 -3.11 -8.87
C VAL A 210 2.45 -2.46 -10.15
N ASP A 211 2.56 -3.20 -11.25
CA ASP A 211 2.91 -2.65 -12.54
C ASP A 211 1.75 -1.81 -13.10
N ILE A 212 1.91 -0.53 -12.95
CA ILE A 212 0.97 0.50 -13.37
C ILE A 212 1.15 0.96 -14.81
N TYR A 213 2.17 0.45 -15.53
CA TYR A 213 2.33 0.68 -16.97
C TYR A 213 1.32 -0.10 -17.80
N HIS A 214 0.75 -1.19 -17.28
CA HIS A 214 -0.28 -1.93 -17.99
C HIS A 214 -1.50 -1.07 -18.19
N THR A 215 -1.84 -0.84 -19.44
CA THR A 215 -3.05 -0.13 -19.81
C THR A 215 -4.28 -0.94 -19.45
N PHE A 216 -5.34 -0.28 -19.03
CA PHE A 216 -6.63 -0.92 -18.75
C PHE A 216 -7.75 -0.45 -19.70
N THR A 217 -7.46 0.44 -20.63
CA THR A 217 -8.40 0.87 -21.66
C THR A 217 -8.28 0.02 -22.91
N GLU A 218 -9.39 -0.17 -23.60
CA GLU A 218 -9.43 -0.81 -24.91
C GLU A 218 -8.67 0.06 -25.92
N GLY A 219 -7.70 -0.52 -26.63
CA GLY A 219 -6.84 0.24 -27.53
C GLY A 219 -5.41 0.52 -27.01
N GLY A 220 -5.21 0.42 -25.68
CA GLY A 220 -3.86 0.49 -25.10
C GLY A 220 -3.21 1.87 -25.04
N GLU A 221 -3.97 2.95 -25.27
CA GLU A 221 -3.42 4.32 -25.32
C GLU A 221 -3.34 4.99 -23.93
N GLU A 222 -4.23 4.61 -23.00
CA GLU A 222 -4.25 5.21 -21.66
C GLU A 222 -3.59 4.28 -20.63
N THR A 223 -2.59 4.79 -19.94
CA THR A 223 -1.99 4.15 -18.76
C THR A 223 -2.78 4.49 -17.51
N VAL A 224 -2.54 3.79 -16.40
CA VAL A 224 -3.09 4.19 -15.09
C VAL A 224 -2.77 5.64 -14.77
N TYR A 225 -1.58 6.11 -15.15
CA TYR A 225 -1.11 7.48 -14.90
C TYR A 225 -1.90 8.54 -15.66
N SER A 226 -1.99 8.41 -16.99
CA SER A 226 -2.73 9.36 -17.81
C SER A 226 -4.21 9.36 -17.47
N TYR A 227 -4.75 8.18 -17.19
CA TYR A 227 -6.13 8.04 -16.79
C TYR A 227 -6.41 8.68 -15.43
N ALA A 228 -5.50 8.57 -14.46
CA ALA A 228 -5.62 9.22 -13.17
C ALA A 228 -5.69 10.75 -13.30
N ALA A 229 -4.83 11.34 -14.10
CA ALA A 229 -4.87 12.79 -14.36
C ALA A 229 -6.17 13.23 -15.01
N LYS A 230 -6.64 12.49 -16.03
CA LYS A 230 -7.92 12.72 -16.71
C LYS A 230 -9.10 12.61 -15.74
N ALA A 231 -9.08 11.62 -14.84
CA ALA A 231 -10.11 11.46 -13.82
C ALA A 231 -10.15 12.60 -12.83
N LEU A 232 -9.03 13.28 -12.60
CA LEU A 232 -8.91 14.49 -11.79
C LEU A 232 -9.15 15.77 -12.59
N GLY A 233 -9.47 15.69 -13.89
CA GLY A 233 -9.68 16.84 -14.75
C GLY A 233 -8.40 17.68 -14.98
N ARG A 234 -7.23 17.02 -14.99
CA ARG A 234 -5.92 17.69 -15.10
C ARG A 234 -5.15 17.26 -16.32
N GLU A 235 -4.34 18.17 -16.85
CA GLU A 235 -3.35 17.87 -17.88
C GLU A 235 -2.35 16.83 -17.36
N PHE A 236 -1.92 15.93 -18.26
CA PHE A 236 -0.93 14.91 -17.97
C PHE A 236 0.28 15.05 -18.86
N SER A 237 1.46 14.98 -18.28
CA SER A 237 2.72 14.91 -19.00
C SER A 237 3.58 13.79 -18.42
N MET A 238 4.29 13.06 -19.27
CA MET A 238 5.18 11.98 -18.85
C MET A 238 6.38 11.89 -19.78
N LEU A 239 7.56 11.63 -19.24
CA LEU A 239 8.78 11.30 -19.94
C LEU A 239 9.35 9.98 -19.39
N GLY A 240 9.40 8.96 -20.23
CA GLY A 240 10.02 7.67 -19.93
C GLY A 240 11.50 7.64 -20.29
N ARG A 241 12.30 6.90 -19.53
CA ARG A 241 13.71 6.64 -19.83
C ARG A 241 13.81 5.53 -20.85
N THR A 242 14.39 5.83 -22.00
CA THR A 242 14.71 4.90 -23.08
C THR A 242 16.21 4.89 -23.33
N GLU A 243 16.69 4.06 -24.25
CA GLU A 243 18.11 4.07 -24.65
C GLU A 243 18.59 5.40 -25.21
N THR A 244 17.66 6.22 -25.73
CA THR A 244 17.96 7.52 -26.35
C THR A 244 17.64 8.71 -25.45
N THR A 245 16.92 8.53 -24.36
CA THR A 245 16.54 9.60 -23.44
C THR A 245 17.74 10.06 -22.61
N THR A 246 17.98 11.34 -22.59
CA THR A 246 19.11 11.96 -21.89
C THR A 246 18.75 12.48 -20.51
N LYS A 247 19.78 12.68 -19.67
CA LYS A 247 19.63 13.34 -18.36
C LYS A 247 19.07 14.76 -18.50
N GLU A 248 19.53 15.46 -19.51
CA GLU A 248 19.14 16.85 -19.81
C GLU A 248 17.66 16.98 -20.16
N GLU A 249 17.08 15.98 -20.86
CA GLU A 249 15.65 15.95 -21.15
C GLU A 249 14.83 15.73 -19.88
N PHE A 250 15.26 14.84 -18.98
CA PHE A 250 14.62 14.68 -17.66
C PHE A 250 14.72 15.97 -16.83
N ILE A 251 15.90 16.58 -16.78
CA ILE A 251 16.11 17.87 -16.11
C ILE A 251 15.18 18.93 -16.68
N ALA A 252 15.09 19.06 -18.01
CA ALA A 252 14.23 20.05 -18.64
C ALA A 252 12.74 19.82 -18.28
N PHE A 253 12.30 18.57 -18.29
CA PHE A 253 10.95 18.20 -17.89
C PHE A 253 10.65 18.59 -16.42
N ILE A 254 11.51 18.15 -15.49
CA ILE A 254 11.35 18.42 -14.05
C ILE A 254 11.36 19.95 -13.80
N LYS A 255 12.30 20.67 -14.36
CA LYS A 255 12.41 22.12 -14.19
C LYS A 255 11.16 22.83 -14.66
N LYS A 256 10.66 22.50 -15.85
CA LYS A 256 9.44 23.09 -16.39
C LYS A 256 8.30 23.00 -15.38
N HIS A 257 7.99 21.82 -14.92
CA HIS A 257 6.82 21.61 -14.06
C HIS A 257 7.01 22.13 -12.63
N ILE A 258 8.18 21.97 -12.05
CA ILE A 258 8.51 22.53 -10.73
C ILE A 258 8.49 24.06 -10.76
N ASP A 259 9.01 24.68 -11.82
CA ASP A 259 8.96 26.14 -12.00
C ASP A 259 7.54 26.67 -12.18
N GLU A 260 6.64 25.88 -12.74
CA GLU A 260 5.21 26.17 -12.84
C GLU A 260 4.46 25.92 -11.50
N GLY A 261 5.09 25.30 -10.51
CA GLY A 261 4.50 25.03 -9.19
C GLY A 261 3.85 23.66 -9.07
N HIS A 262 4.13 22.74 -9.97
CA HIS A 262 3.60 21.39 -10.00
C HIS A 262 4.65 20.38 -9.53
N PRO A 263 4.48 19.67 -8.40
CA PRO A 263 5.36 18.58 -8.02
C PRO A 263 5.29 17.44 -9.04
N CYS A 264 6.42 16.80 -9.30
CA CYS A 264 6.47 15.66 -10.21
C CYS A 264 6.41 14.34 -9.44
N ILE A 265 5.77 13.33 -10.02
CA ILE A 265 5.90 11.95 -9.56
C ILE A 265 6.97 11.30 -10.46
N ALA A 266 7.94 10.61 -9.84
CA ALA A 266 8.96 9.88 -10.58
C ALA A 266 8.98 8.42 -10.14
N GLN A 267 9.60 7.57 -10.95
CA GLN A 267 9.87 6.18 -10.59
C GLN A 267 11.37 6.01 -10.36
N GLY A 268 11.72 5.36 -9.26
CA GLY A 268 13.10 5.18 -8.84
C GLY A 268 13.65 6.39 -8.09
N ILE A 269 14.62 7.11 -8.66
CA ILE A 269 15.42 8.15 -8.01
C ILE A 269 16.29 7.57 -6.89
N ILE A 270 15.70 6.91 -5.91
CA ILE A 270 16.36 6.20 -4.80
C ILE A 270 15.74 4.81 -4.71
N GLY A 271 16.56 3.75 -4.82
CA GLY A 271 16.11 2.37 -4.73
C GLY A 271 15.38 1.86 -5.98
N PRO A 272 14.49 0.88 -5.85
CA PRO A 272 13.77 0.25 -6.95
C PRO A 272 12.82 1.25 -7.66
N PRO A 273 12.23 0.86 -8.82
CA PRO A 273 11.41 1.74 -9.64
C PRO A 273 10.02 2.04 -9.05
N GLU A 274 9.94 2.22 -7.75
CA GLU A 274 8.74 2.64 -7.04
C GLU A 274 8.47 4.13 -7.21
N ALA A 275 7.19 4.52 -7.15
CA ALA A 275 6.80 5.91 -7.25
C ALA A 275 7.34 6.73 -6.08
N CYS A 276 7.80 7.94 -6.37
CA CYS A 276 8.26 8.93 -5.41
C CYS A 276 7.88 10.34 -5.88
N ILE A 277 8.06 11.36 -5.03
CA ILE A 277 7.71 12.73 -5.38
C ILE A 277 8.99 13.57 -5.48
N ILE A 278 9.15 14.28 -6.60
CA ILE A 278 10.14 15.35 -6.75
C ILE A 278 9.42 16.66 -6.42
N THR A 279 9.93 17.35 -5.41
CA THR A 279 9.39 18.64 -4.93
C THR A 279 10.28 19.82 -5.35
N GLY A 280 11.46 19.54 -5.87
CA GLY A 280 12.37 20.60 -6.25
C GLY A 280 13.68 20.10 -6.82
N TYR A 281 14.47 21.08 -7.27
CA TYR A 281 15.82 20.86 -7.77
C TYR A 281 16.77 21.95 -7.29
N ARG A 282 18.06 21.63 -7.23
CA ARG A 282 19.20 22.53 -7.08
C ARG A 282 20.21 22.29 -8.20
N ASP A 283 21.19 23.17 -8.32
CA ASP A 283 22.29 23.06 -9.29
C ASP A 283 21.74 22.77 -10.70
N ASN A 284 20.78 23.60 -11.13
CA ASN A 284 20.12 23.51 -12.45
C ASN A 284 19.51 22.13 -12.76
N GLY A 285 19.13 21.33 -11.75
CA GLY A 285 18.53 20.02 -11.91
C GLY A 285 19.50 18.85 -11.72
N ASN A 286 20.78 19.12 -11.44
CA ASN A 286 21.73 18.06 -11.11
C ASN A 286 21.43 17.42 -9.75
N THR A 287 20.85 18.17 -8.82
CA THR A 287 20.41 17.69 -7.51
C THR A 287 18.89 17.76 -7.41
N LEU A 288 18.24 16.65 -7.08
CA LEU A 288 16.79 16.56 -6.87
C LEU A 288 16.44 16.51 -5.39
N LEU A 289 15.27 17.06 -5.03
CA LEU A 289 14.70 17.05 -3.70
C LEU A 289 13.29 16.48 -3.73
N GLY A 290 12.88 15.79 -2.66
CA GLY A 290 11.51 15.28 -2.58
C GLY A 290 11.26 14.25 -1.49
N TRP A 291 10.27 13.40 -1.73
CA TRP A 291 9.91 12.30 -0.84
C TRP A 291 10.03 10.95 -1.57
N ASN A 292 10.71 9.98 -0.95
CA ASN A 292 10.87 8.63 -1.48
C ASN A 292 10.68 7.61 -0.35
N PHE A 293 10.02 6.50 -0.63
CA PHE A 293 9.74 5.44 0.35
C PHE A 293 11.01 4.76 0.88
N PHE A 294 12.10 4.80 0.11
CA PHE A 294 13.39 4.19 0.44
C PHE A 294 14.45 5.18 0.91
N GLN A 295 14.13 6.48 1.05
CA GLN A 295 15.10 7.51 1.40
C GLN A 295 15.82 7.29 2.74
N ASN A 296 15.19 6.53 3.66
CA ASN A 296 15.75 6.16 4.96
C ASN A 296 16.26 4.71 4.99
N ASP A 297 16.24 3.99 3.87
CA ASP A 297 16.74 2.62 3.82
C ASP A 297 18.25 2.62 3.57
N PRO A 298 19.09 2.08 4.48
CA PRO A 298 20.54 2.04 4.31
C PRO A 298 21.01 1.29 3.07
N ALA A 299 20.19 0.36 2.55
CA ALA A 299 20.52 -0.39 1.34
C ALA A 299 20.44 0.48 0.08
N PHE A 300 19.59 1.49 0.08
CA PHE A 300 19.31 2.34 -1.08
C PHE A 300 19.64 3.81 -0.84
N GLY A 301 19.37 4.33 0.37
CA GLY A 301 19.54 5.73 0.73
C GLY A 301 20.90 6.09 1.34
N GLY A 302 21.91 5.22 1.28
CA GLY A 302 23.19 5.40 1.97
C GLY A 302 23.98 6.67 1.61
N ASN A 303 23.75 7.27 0.46
CA ASN A 303 24.38 8.51 -0.02
C ASN A 303 23.38 9.70 -0.05
N VAL A 304 22.19 9.53 0.46
CA VAL A 304 21.15 10.57 0.45
C VAL A 304 21.27 11.42 1.70
N THR A 305 21.27 12.72 1.52
CA THR A 305 21.17 13.70 2.62
C THR A 305 19.76 14.28 2.67
N PHE A 306 19.46 15.06 3.70
CA PHE A 306 18.13 15.63 3.90
C PHE A 306 18.23 17.15 4.05
N ASP A 307 17.27 17.86 3.52
CA ASP A 307 17.10 19.28 3.82
C ASP A 307 16.43 19.48 5.19
N GLU A 308 16.25 20.74 5.58
CA GLU A 308 15.64 21.14 6.86
C GLU A 308 14.17 20.67 7.01
N CYS A 309 13.50 20.32 5.91
CA CYS A 309 12.11 19.85 5.89
C CYS A 309 12.02 18.32 5.80
N GLY A 310 13.16 17.64 5.69
CA GLY A 310 13.24 16.18 5.54
C GLY A 310 13.09 15.69 4.11
N TYR A 311 13.05 16.56 3.12
CA TYR A 311 13.16 16.15 1.72
C TYR A 311 14.50 15.48 1.48
N PHE A 312 14.51 14.37 0.75
CA PHE A 312 15.78 13.82 0.28
C PHE A 312 16.50 14.85 -0.60
N VAL A 313 17.83 14.83 -0.57
CA VAL A 313 18.70 15.60 -1.45
C VAL A 313 19.61 14.59 -2.15
N CYS A 314 19.41 14.40 -3.45
CA CYS A 314 20.08 13.38 -4.25
C CYS A 314 20.72 14.02 -5.51
N ASP A 315 22.04 13.91 -5.63
CA ASP A 315 22.83 14.45 -6.75
C ASP A 315 23.19 13.38 -7.81
N ASN A 316 23.18 12.11 -7.41
CA ASN A 316 23.48 10.98 -8.28
C ASN A 316 22.23 10.23 -8.82
N TRP A 317 21.07 10.89 -8.79
CA TRP A 317 19.78 10.28 -9.15
C TRP A 317 19.72 9.66 -10.54
N TRP A 318 20.50 10.16 -11.50
CA TRP A 318 20.56 9.60 -12.86
C TRP A 318 21.40 8.32 -12.97
N GLU A 319 22.29 8.08 -12.01
CA GLU A 319 23.10 6.86 -11.93
C GLU A 319 22.25 5.65 -11.53
N ASN A 320 21.14 5.88 -10.86
CA ASN A 320 20.16 4.83 -10.59
C ASN A 320 19.48 4.40 -11.90
N THR A 321 19.75 3.17 -12.34
CA THR A 321 19.15 2.59 -13.55
C THR A 321 17.64 2.37 -13.41
N ASP A 322 17.12 2.29 -12.17
CA ASP A 322 15.71 2.17 -11.87
C ASP A 322 14.96 3.51 -11.91
N THR A 323 15.64 4.61 -12.19
CA THR A 323 14.99 5.87 -12.59
C THR A 323 14.42 5.70 -13.99
N GLN A 324 13.14 5.32 -14.07
CA GLN A 324 12.51 4.89 -15.34
C GLN A 324 11.62 5.95 -15.97
N ALA A 325 10.97 6.78 -15.15
CA ALA A 325 10.04 7.78 -15.67
C ALA A 325 9.89 8.97 -14.72
N VAL A 326 9.43 10.08 -15.28
CA VAL A 326 8.93 11.24 -14.54
C VAL A 326 7.61 11.67 -15.18
N MET A 327 6.65 12.03 -14.35
CA MET A 327 5.32 12.45 -14.76
C MET A 327 4.83 13.62 -13.90
N CYS A 328 3.86 14.36 -14.41
CA CYS A 328 3.32 15.52 -13.74
C CYS A 328 1.81 15.63 -13.96
N LEU A 329 1.10 15.96 -12.87
CA LEU A 329 -0.24 16.51 -12.94
C LEU A 329 -0.13 18.00 -13.22
N GLY A 330 -0.51 18.41 -14.41
CA GLY A 330 -0.49 19.79 -14.84
C GLY A 330 -1.66 20.61 -14.32
N PRO A 331 -1.93 21.77 -14.97
CA PRO A 331 -3.07 22.63 -14.65
C PRO A 331 -4.41 21.90 -14.84
N VAL A 332 -5.47 22.49 -14.31
CA VAL A 332 -6.85 22.03 -14.54
C VAL A 332 -7.18 22.19 -16.02
N GLU A 333 -7.62 21.12 -16.66
CA GLU A 333 -7.99 21.08 -18.08
C GLU A 333 -9.50 20.84 -18.28
N GLY A 334 -10.15 20.17 -17.32
CA GLY A 334 -11.56 19.81 -17.39
C GLY A 334 -12.19 19.56 -16.04
N GLU A 335 -13.41 19.04 -16.06
CA GLU A 335 -14.11 18.63 -14.84
C GLU A 335 -13.62 17.24 -14.39
N PRO A 336 -13.44 17.00 -13.09
CA PRO A 336 -13.18 15.68 -12.55
C PRO A 336 -14.29 14.69 -12.92
N PHE A 337 -13.96 13.39 -12.97
CA PHE A 337 -14.95 12.35 -13.24
C PHE A 337 -16.03 12.33 -12.16
N GLY A 338 -17.28 12.35 -12.61
CA GLY A 338 -18.44 12.09 -11.76
C GLY A 338 -18.66 10.57 -11.55
N THR A 339 -19.60 10.25 -10.68
CA THR A 339 -19.95 8.85 -10.34
C THR A 339 -20.21 7.98 -11.58
N LYS A 340 -20.86 8.54 -12.62
CA LYS A 340 -21.18 7.78 -13.85
C LYS A 340 -19.95 7.35 -14.61
N GLU A 341 -18.94 8.20 -14.73
CA GLU A 341 -17.67 7.89 -15.38
C GLU A 341 -16.88 6.86 -14.55
N ILE A 342 -16.87 7.02 -13.23
CA ILE A 342 -16.25 6.06 -12.29
C ILE A 342 -16.89 4.66 -12.43
N LEU A 343 -18.22 4.56 -12.47
CA LEU A 343 -18.92 3.28 -12.66
C LEU A 343 -18.56 2.61 -14.00
N LYS A 344 -18.48 3.38 -15.08
CA LYS A 344 -18.05 2.86 -16.40
C LYS A 344 -16.61 2.35 -16.36
N THR A 345 -15.72 3.09 -15.69
CA THR A 345 -14.34 2.67 -15.48
C THR A 345 -14.28 1.35 -14.71
N ALA A 346 -14.99 1.27 -13.59
CA ALA A 346 -15.07 0.03 -12.81
C ALA A 346 -15.51 -1.16 -13.67
N VAL A 347 -16.58 -1.02 -14.46
CA VAL A 347 -17.04 -2.06 -15.38
C VAL A 347 -15.99 -2.43 -16.41
N SER A 348 -15.32 -1.47 -17.03
CA SER A 348 -14.28 -1.71 -18.03
C SER A 348 -13.10 -2.48 -17.44
N VAL A 349 -12.58 -2.00 -16.31
CA VAL A 349 -11.40 -2.57 -15.63
C VAL A 349 -11.68 -3.98 -15.10
N MET A 350 -12.84 -4.20 -14.45
CA MET A 350 -13.20 -5.51 -13.89
C MET A 350 -13.61 -6.52 -14.96
N THR A 351 -14.23 -6.10 -16.06
CA THR A 351 -14.48 -6.99 -17.20
C THR A 351 -13.16 -7.55 -17.73
N GLY A 352 -12.13 -6.73 -17.69
CA GLY A 352 -10.79 -7.12 -18.05
C GLY A 352 -10.64 -7.52 -19.53
N ARG A 353 -9.46 -7.97 -19.86
CA ARG A 353 -9.08 -8.49 -21.18
C ARG A 353 -7.84 -9.36 -21.07
N GLN A 354 -7.56 -10.10 -22.11
CA GLN A 354 -6.25 -10.69 -22.30
C GLN A 354 -5.33 -9.71 -23.03
N ASP A 355 -4.11 -9.58 -22.52
CA ASP A 355 -3.07 -8.74 -23.10
C ASP A 355 -1.74 -9.52 -23.05
N GLY A 356 -1.38 -10.16 -24.15
CA GLY A 356 -0.28 -11.11 -24.19
C GLY A 356 -0.41 -12.23 -23.16
N PRO A 357 0.52 -12.38 -22.21
CA PRO A 357 0.42 -13.36 -21.13
C PRO A 357 -0.47 -12.90 -19.97
N TYR A 358 -0.92 -11.64 -19.95
CA TYR A 358 -1.66 -11.07 -18.84
C TYR A 358 -3.15 -11.32 -18.93
N ARG A 359 -3.73 -11.87 -17.87
CA ARG A 359 -5.16 -11.96 -17.63
C ARG A 359 -5.57 -10.79 -16.75
N LYS A 360 -6.42 -9.91 -17.25
CA LYS A 360 -6.88 -8.71 -16.53
C LYS A 360 -8.34 -8.87 -16.11
N GLY A 361 -8.71 -8.19 -15.01
CA GLY A 361 -10.06 -8.26 -14.44
C GLY A 361 -10.38 -9.64 -13.85
N VAL A 362 -11.64 -10.05 -13.90
CA VAL A 362 -12.14 -11.30 -13.28
C VAL A 362 -11.32 -12.53 -13.70
N ALA A 363 -10.97 -12.65 -14.97
CA ALA A 363 -10.21 -13.80 -15.49
C ALA A 363 -8.79 -13.93 -14.89
N GLY A 364 -8.26 -12.88 -14.30
CA GLY A 364 -6.96 -12.91 -13.61
C GLY A 364 -6.97 -13.80 -12.38
N PHE A 365 -8.08 -13.89 -11.66
CA PHE A 365 -8.20 -14.72 -10.45
C PHE A 365 -8.12 -16.21 -10.75
N ASP A 366 -8.76 -16.67 -11.84
CA ASP A 366 -8.64 -18.08 -12.27
C ASP A 366 -7.20 -18.42 -12.65
N ALA A 367 -6.52 -17.54 -13.39
CA ALA A 367 -5.12 -17.72 -13.77
C ALA A 367 -4.20 -17.78 -12.52
N TRP A 368 -4.42 -16.92 -11.54
CA TRP A 368 -3.70 -16.93 -10.27
C TRP A 368 -3.93 -18.23 -9.50
N ALA A 369 -5.18 -18.63 -9.27
CA ALA A 369 -5.51 -19.85 -8.56
C ALA A 369 -4.94 -21.10 -9.27
N LYS A 370 -4.97 -21.13 -10.60
CA LYS A 370 -4.40 -22.21 -11.42
C LYS A 370 -2.88 -22.32 -11.20
N MET A 371 -2.14 -21.24 -11.34
CA MET A 371 -0.68 -21.25 -11.15
C MET A 371 -0.30 -21.62 -9.72
N LEU A 372 -1.05 -21.14 -8.72
CA LEU A 372 -0.82 -21.46 -7.32
C LEU A 372 -1.08 -22.95 -6.99
N SER A 373 -1.97 -23.61 -7.74
CA SER A 373 -2.31 -25.04 -7.56
C SER A 373 -1.36 -26.01 -8.25
N GLU A 374 -0.42 -25.55 -9.08
CA GLU A 374 0.52 -26.40 -9.81
C GLU A 374 1.67 -26.88 -8.92
N ASP A 375 1.51 -28.02 -8.24
CA ASP A 375 2.51 -28.58 -7.29
C ASP A 375 3.92 -28.68 -7.88
N SER A 376 4.06 -28.99 -9.17
CA SER A 376 5.35 -29.09 -9.86
C SER A 376 6.15 -27.79 -9.84
N VAL A 377 5.48 -26.65 -9.74
CA VAL A 377 6.07 -25.32 -9.74
C VAL A 377 6.70 -24.98 -8.38
N PHE A 378 6.31 -25.70 -7.31
CA PHE A 378 6.77 -25.48 -5.94
C PHE A 378 7.64 -26.62 -5.41
N SER A 379 7.69 -27.76 -6.10
CA SER A 379 8.47 -28.93 -5.69
C SER A 379 9.92 -28.82 -6.15
N GLY A 380 10.87 -28.95 -5.22
CA GLY A 380 12.30 -28.91 -5.53
C GLY A 380 12.85 -27.53 -5.86
N GLU A 381 12.06 -26.48 -5.69
CA GLU A 381 12.49 -25.09 -5.85
C GLU A 381 13.50 -24.69 -4.78
N ASN A 382 14.46 -23.86 -5.16
CA ASN A 382 15.34 -23.24 -4.19
C ASN A 382 14.62 -22.08 -3.45
N GLU A 383 15.16 -21.70 -2.31
CA GLU A 383 14.59 -20.68 -1.44
C GLU A 383 14.43 -19.32 -2.13
N SER A 384 15.35 -18.97 -3.05
CA SER A 384 15.30 -17.71 -3.81
C SER A 384 14.08 -17.65 -4.73
N LEU A 385 13.80 -18.74 -5.47
CA LEU A 385 12.63 -18.78 -6.37
C LEU A 385 11.32 -18.82 -5.60
N LEU A 386 11.26 -19.48 -4.46
CA LEU A 386 10.10 -19.43 -3.57
C LEU A 386 9.89 -18.04 -3.00
N PHE A 387 10.96 -17.30 -2.70
CA PHE A 387 10.90 -15.92 -2.25
C PHE A 387 10.32 -14.99 -3.33
N GLU A 388 10.76 -15.11 -4.58
CA GLU A 388 10.21 -14.34 -5.71
C GLU A 388 8.71 -14.62 -5.91
N LYS A 389 8.29 -15.89 -5.86
CA LYS A 389 6.88 -16.27 -5.92
C LYS A 389 6.07 -15.72 -4.75
N MET A 390 6.65 -15.70 -3.56
CA MET A 390 6.01 -15.07 -2.40
C MET A 390 5.81 -13.57 -2.61
N LEU A 391 6.77 -12.85 -3.18
CA LEU A 391 6.59 -11.43 -3.51
C LEU A 391 5.43 -11.20 -4.49
N CYS A 392 5.21 -12.11 -5.45
CA CYS A 392 4.04 -12.04 -6.34
C CYS A 392 2.72 -12.22 -5.58
N GLN A 393 2.69 -13.05 -4.53
CA GLN A 393 1.51 -13.20 -3.67
C GLN A 393 1.27 -11.93 -2.84
N ASP A 394 2.33 -11.32 -2.31
CA ASP A 394 2.23 -10.05 -1.58
C ASP A 394 1.71 -8.94 -2.46
N ASP A 395 2.23 -8.81 -3.67
CA ASP A 395 1.77 -7.88 -4.68
C ASP A 395 0.26 -8.04 -4.93
N ALA A 396 -0.18 -9.24 -5.31
CA ALA A 396 -1.58 -9.52 -5.62
C ALA A 396 -2.51 -9.23 -4.43
N THR A 397 -2.16 -9.72 -3.24
CA THR A 397 -2.99 -9.55 -2.05
C THR A 397 -3.00 -8.11 -1.54
N THR A 398 -1.87 -7.41 -1.57
CA THR A 398 -1.76 -6.01 -1.15
C THR A 398 -2.59 -5.09 -2.06
N CYS A 399 -2.50 -5.26 -3.36
CA CYS A 399 -3.30 -4.49 -4.31
C CYS A 399 -4.80 -4.74 -4.15
N LEU A 400 -5.21 -5.98 -3.86
CA LEU A 400 -6.62 -6.29 -3.58
C LEU A 400 -7.08 -5.67 -2.25
N ILE A 401 -6.30 -5.79 -1.19
CA ILE A 401 -6.67 -5.24 0.12
C ILE A 401 -6.84 -3.73 0.03
N ASP A 402 -5.90 -3.04 -0.60
CA ASP A 402 -5.94 -1.59 -0.79
C ASP A 402 -7.10 -1.18 -1.71
N GLY A 403 -7.14 -1.76 -2.91
CA GLY A 403 -8.13 -1.42 -3.93
C GLY A 403 -9.57 -1.72 -3.51
N ARG A 404 -9.85 -2.96 -3.08
CA ARG A 404 -11.22 -3.36 -2.69
C ARG A 404 -11.65 -2.68 -1.39
N GLY A 405 -10.69 -2.36 -0.51
CA GLY A 405 -10.95 -1.53 0.67
C GLY A 405 -11.44 -0.14 0.28
N CYS A 406 -10.75 0.53 -0.62
CA CYS A 406 -11.13 1.84 -1.13
C CYS A 406 -12.47 1.82 -1.88
N ALA A 407 -12.71 0.82 -2.72
CA ALA A 407 -14.00 0.64 -3.39
C ALA A 407 -15.15 0.49 -2.38
N SER A 408 -14.97 -0.31 -1.32
CA SER A 408 -15.96 -0.47 -0.26
C SER A 408 -16.28 0.85 0.44
N VAL A 409 -15.25 1.63 0.81
CA VAL A 409 -15.43 2.94 1.45
C VAL A 409 -16.17 3.91 0.53
N TYR A 410 -15.80 3.98 -0.74
CA TYR A 410 -16.41 4.85 -1.73
C TYR A 410 -17.91 4.54 -1.92
N PHE A 411 -18.28 3.29 -2.16
CA PHE A 411 -19.68 2.92 -2.34
C PHE A 411 -20.50 3.07 -1.05
N LYS A 412 -19.90 2.88 0.12
CA LYS A 412 -20.54 3.17 1.40
C LYS A 412 -20.82 4.68 1.53
N SER A 413 -19.89 5.54 1.17
CA SER A 413 -20.06 6.99 1.16
C SER A 413 -21.18 7.41 0.21
N LEU A 414 -21.23 6.86 -1.01
CA LEU A 414 -22.32 7.10 -1.95
C LEU A 414 -23.69 6.70 -1.41
N ALA A 415 -23.77 5.54 -0.70
CA ALA A 415 -25.02 5.08 -0.10
C ALA A 415 -25.50 6.00 1.05
N GLU A 416 -24.55 6.55 1.83
CA GLU A 416 -24.85 7.44 2.97
C GLU A 416 -25.17 8.87 2.53
N GLN A 417 -24.40 9.42 1.58
CA GLN A 417 -24.55 10.81 1.11
C GLN A 417 -25.61 10.95 0.02
N GLY A 418 -25.90 9.89 -0.73
CA GLY A 418 -26.87 9.87 -1.82
C GLY A 418 -28.35 9.91 -1.37
N ALA A 419 -28.61 9.82 -0.05
CA ALA A 419 -29.96 9.93 0.50
C ALA A 419 -30.57 11.31 0.18
N GLY A 420 -31.43 11.35 -0.82
CA GLY A 420 -32.08 12.57 -1.34
C GLY A 420 -31.72 12.95 -2.79
N HIS A 421 -30.72 12.27 -3.40
CA HIS A 421 -30.27 12.51 -4.77
C HIS A 421 -30.35 11.28 -5.67
N ALA A 422 -30.37 10.07 -5.11
CA ALA A 422 -30.54 8.81 -5.82
C ALA A 422 -31.82 8.09 -5.37
N ASP A 423 -32.41 7.27 -6.23
CA ASP A 423 -33.56 6.44 -5.85
C ASP A 423 -33.15 5.30 -4.89
N ALA A 424 -34.15 4.71 -4.23
CA ALA A 424 -33.93 3.67 -3.21
C ALA A 424 -33.24 2.41 -3.78
N GLU A 425 -33.48 2.07 -5.05
CA GLU A 425 -32.85 0.92 -5.71
C GLU A 425 -31.36 1.17 -5.95
N THR A 426 -30.99 2.34 -6.43
CA THR A 426 -29.59 2.77 -6.62
C THR A 426 -28.83 2.78 -5.29
N LEU A 427 -29.44 3.32 -4.22
CA LEU A 427 -28.82 3.33 -2.90
C LEU A 427 -28.58 1.90 -2.35
N GLU A 428 -29.51 0.98 -2.59
CA GLU A 428 -29.36 -0.42 -2.17
C GLU A 428 -28.26 -1.12 -2.96
N LYS A 429 -28.12 -0.83 -4.27
CA LYS A 429 -26.99 -1.32 -5.08
C LYS A 429 -25.64 -0.81 -4.57
N TYR A 430 -25.54 0.46 -4.15
CA TYR A 430 -24.32 0.99 -3.55
C TYR A 430 -23.97 0.28 -2.22
N LYS A 431 -24.95 0.03 -1.34
CA LYS A 431 -24.72 -0.76 -0.11
C LYS A 431 -24.25 -2.17 -0.43
N THR A 432 -24.90 -2.81 -1.40
CA THR A 432 -24.51 -4.16 -1.88
C THR A 432 -23.07 -4.18 -2.35
N LEU A 433 -22.64 -3.20 -3.18
CA LEU A 433 -21.24 -3.10 -3.63
C LEU A 433 -20.27 -2.87 -2.47
N ALA A 434 -20.62 -1.99 -1.53
CA ALA A 434 -19.79 -1.74 -0.35
C ALA A 434 -19.55 -3.02 0.47
N GLU A 435 -20.59 -3.83 0.68
CA GLU A 435 -20.51 -5.09 1.41
C GLU A 435 -19.72 -6.17 0.65
N LEU A 436 -19.94 -6.29 -0.67
CA LEU A 436 -19.23 -7.26 -1.51
C LEU A 436 -17.73 -6.94 -1.54
N PHE A 437 -17.32 -5.70 -1.81
CA PHE A 437 -15.92 -5.30 -1.81
C PHE A 437 -15.27 -5.43 -0.42
N ALA A 438 -15.99 -5.13 0.67
CA ALA A 438 -15.49 -5.39 2.02
C ALA A 438 -15.21 -6.88 2.26
N LYS A 439 -16.02 -7.77 1.69
CA LYS A 439 -15.84 -9.21 1.81
C LYS A 439 -14.67 -9.71 0.97
N GLU A 440 -14.47 -9.18 -0.24
CA GLU A 440 -13.30 -9.47 -1.07
C GLU A 440 -12.01 -9.06 -0.36
N LYS A 441 -11.96 -7.83 0.17
CA LYS A 441 -10.85 -7.36 1.01
C LYS A 441 -10.56 -8.33 2.15
N SER A 442 -11.59 -8.76 2.88
CA SER A 442 -11.42 -9.71 3.99
C SER A 442 -10.85 -11.06 3.56
N LEU A 443 -11.22 -11.57 2.39
CA LEU A 443 -10.66 -12.81 1.83
C LEU A 443 -9.21 -12.61 1.37
N ALA A 444 -8.88 -11.46 0.80
CA ALA A 444 -7.50 -11.11 0.44
C ALA A 444 -6.60 -11.00 1.68
N GLU A 445 -7.09 -10.41 2.78
CA GLU A 445 -6.39 -10.37 4.08
C GLU A 445 -6.14 -11.78 4.65
N GLN A 446 -7.13 -12.66 4.53
CA GLN A 446 -7.00 -14.05 4.95
C GLN A 446 -5.98 -14.79 4.09
N THR A 447 -5.98 -14.58 2.77
CA THR A 447 -5.00 -15.14 1.85
C THR A 447 -3.59 -14.68 2.19
N TRP A 448 -3.40 -13.38 2.40
CA TRP A 448 -2.13 -12.78 2.82
C TRP A 448 -1.63 -13.36 4.15
N SER A 449 -2.50 -13.46 5.15
CA SER A 449 -2.16 -14.05 6.45
C SER A 449 -1.78 -15.53 6.35
N LEU A 450 -2.53 -16.30 5.55
CA LEU A 450 -2.29 -17.72 5.33
C LEU A 450 -0.93 -17.98 4.67
N LEU A 451 -0.54 -17.13 3.73
CA LEU A 451 0.75 -17.20 3.03
C LEU A 451 1.91 -16.60 3.85
N GLY A 452 1.73 -16.43 5.14
CA GLY A 452 2.78 -16.04 6.08
C GLY A 452 2.93 -14.53 6.27
N GLY A 453 1.90 -13.75 6.00
CA GLY A 453 1.93 -12.28 6.08
C GLY A 453 2.38 -11.69 7.40
N TRP A 454 2.26 -12.42 8.52
CA TRP A 454 2.71 -12.03 9.84
C TRP A 454 4.08 -12.60 10.24
N ASP A 455 4.58 -13.58 9.48
CA ASP A 455 5.87 -14.21 9.74
C ASP A 455 7.02 -13.32 9.25
N ALA A 456 8.23 -13.57 9.77
CA ALA A 456 9.42 -12.92 9.23
C ALA A 456 9.61 -13.31 7.75
N MET A 457 10.10 -12.40 6.93
CA MET A 457 10.27 -12.58 5.48
C MET A 457 10.99 -13.88 5.13
N GLU A 458 11.98 -14.28 5.94
CA GLU A 458 12.78 -15.50 5.74
C GLU A 458 11.99 -16.79 5.96
N GLN A 459 10.87 -16.74 6.71
CA GLN A 459 10.04 -17.90 7.02
C GLN A 459 8.85 -18.08 6.06
N ARG A 460 8.48 -17.02 5.37
CA ARG A 460 7.28 -16.96 4.52
C ARG A 460 7.36 -17.85 3.27
N PRO A 461 8.52 -17.98 2.58
CA PRO A 461 8.62 -18.86 1.42
C PRO A 461 8.25 -20.31 1.74
N ALA A 462 8.53 -20.79 2.96
CA ALA A 462 8.18 -22.14 3.40
C ALA A 462 6.66 -22.36 3.42
N LYS A 463 5.86 -21.34 3.75
CA LYS A 463 4.39 -21.42 3.71
C LYS A 463 3.86 -21.65 2.30
N LEU A 464 4.46 -20.98 1.33
CA LEU A 464 4.09 -21.14 -0.08
C LEU A 464 4.45 -22.54 -0.62
N ALA A 465 5.46 -23.19 -0.07
CA ALA A 465 5.82 -24.56 -0.43
C ALA A 465 4.81 -25.61 0.08
N GLU A 466 4.03 -25.30 1.14
CA GLU A 466 3.05 -26.22 1.72
C GLU A 466 1.80 -26.34 0.82
N LYS A 467 1.50 -27.55 0.35
CA LYS A 467 0.39 -27.81 -0.57
C LYS A 467 -0.97 -27.42 0.05
N GLU A 468 -1.20 -27.79 1.28
CA GLU A 468 -2.45 -27.52 2.01
C GLU A 468 -2.69 -26.02 2.16
N VAL A 469 -1.63 -25.23 2.36
CA VAL A 469 -1.67 -23.77 2.42
C VAL A 469 -2.09 -23.20 1.07
N ARG A 470 -1.50 -23.68 -0.02
CA ARG A 470 -1.86 -23.23 -1.38
C ARG A 470 -3.29 -23.61 -1.76
N GLU A 471 -3.74 -24.84 -1.43
CA GLU A 471 -5.12 -25.27 -1.67
C GLU A 471 -6.14 -24.39 -0.94
N GLN A 472 -5.85 -24.01 0.30
CA GLN A 472 -6.70 -23.10 1.07
C GLN A 472 -6.67 -21.67 0.47
N ALA A 473 -5.51 -21.18 0.05
CA ALA A 473 -5.38 -19.90 -0.65
C ALA A 473 -6.19 -19.88 -1.95
N CYS A 474 -6.10 -20.94 -2.77
CA CYS A 474 -6.92 -21.11 -3.96
C CYS A 474 -8.43 -21.07 -3.63
N GLY A 475 -8.83 -21.65 -2.51
CA GLY A 475 -10.21 -21.60 -2.03
C GLY A 475 -10.69 -20.17 -1.74
N TYR A 476 -9.84 -19.32 -1.17
CA TYR A 476 -10.15 -17.90 -0.95
C TYR A 476 -10.16 -17.12 -2.27
N ILE A 477 -9.19 -17.33 -3.15
CA ILE A 477 -9.09 -16.67 -4.45
C ILE A 477 -10.35 -16.93 -5.30
N LYS A 478 -10.84 -18.18 -5.34
CA LYS A 478 -12.09 -18.53 -6.05
C LYS A 478 -13.32 -17.89 -5.42
N GLN A 479 -13.34 -17.68 -4.10
CA GLN A 479 -14.41 -16.93 -3.47
C GLN A 479 -14.35 -15.45 -3.84
N ILE A 480 -13.15 -14.86 -3.95
CA ILE A 480 -12.97 -13.49 -4.44
C ILE A 480 -13.48 -13.37 -5.88
N GLU A 481 -13.07 -14.29 -6.78
CA GLU A 481 -13.54 -14.33 -8.17
C GLU A 481 -15.08 -14.31 -8.27
N ALA A 482 -15.74 -15.17 -7.48
CA ALA A 482 -17.21 -15.23 -7.46
C ALA A 482 -17.88 -13.95 -6.90
N LEU A 483 -17.19 -13.19 -6.03
CA LEU A 483 -17.65 -11.88 -5.55
C LEU A 483 -17.44 -10.80 -6.61
N GLU A 484 -16.28 -10.79 -7.28
CA GLU A 484 -15.97 -9.90 -8.40
C GLU A 484 -17.02 -10.00 -9.53
N GLU A 485 -17.43 -11.21 -9.89
CA GLU A 485 -18.49 -11.42 -10.87
C GLU A 485 -19.82 -10.78 -10.43
N LYS A 486 -20.17 -10.89 -9.13
CA LYS A 486 -21.38 -10.25 -8.59
C LYS A 486 -21.24 -8.73 -8.58
N CYS A 487 -20.09 -8.19 -8.14
CA CYS A 487 -19.83 -6.76 -8.19
C CYS A 487 -19.96 -6.22 -9.61
N LEU A 488 -19.35 -6.91 -10.59
CA LEU A 488 -19.42 -6.55 -11.99
C LEU A 488 -20.87 -6.59 -12.53
N GLY A 489 -21.67 -7.54 -12.07
CA GLY A 489 -23.11 -7.61 -12.39
C GLY A 489 -23.86 -6.37 -11.90
N VAL A 490 -23.70 -6.00 -10.64
CA VAL A 490 -24.34 -4.81 -10.03
C VAL A 490 -23.86 -3.52 -10.69
N LEU A 491 -22.54 -3.39 -10.95
CA LEU A 491 -21.97 -2.24 -11.65
C LEU A 491 -22.56 -2.07 -13.06
N LYS A 492 -22.71 -3.15 -13.82
CA LYS A 492 -23.33 -3.13 -15.14
C LYS A 492 -24.80 -2.68 -15.09
N GLU A 493 -25.53 -3.03 -14.03
CA GLU A 493 -26.89 -2.54 -13.84
C GLU A 493 -26.94 -1.04 -13.53
N LEU A 494 -26.00 -0.52 -12.73
CA LEU A 494 -25.90 0.91 -12.43
C LEU A 494 -25.46 1.76 -13.64
N CYS A 495 -24.86 1.14 -14.65
CA CYS A 495 -24.46 1.80 -15.91
C CYS A 495 -25.55 1.84 -16.98
N LYS A 496 -26.68 1.16 -16.77
CA LYS A 496 -27.84 1.18 -17.71
C LYS A 496 -28.66 2.43 -17.56
#